data_ad04328204dcd89fdbd109cea2190652
#
_entry.id   ad04328204dcd89fdbd109cea2190652
#
_cell.length_a   1.000
_cell.length_b   1.000
_cell.length_c   1.000
_cell.angle_alpha   90.00
_cell.angle_beta   90.00
_cell.angle_gamma   90.00
#
_symmetry.space_group_name_H-M   'P 1'
#
loop_
_entity.id
_entity.type
_entity.pdbx_description
1 polymer ?
#
loop_
_entity_poly.entity_id
_entity_poly.type
_entity_poly.pdbx_seq_one_letter_code
_entity_poly.pdbx_strand_id
1 'polypeptide(L)'
;SRTPVSRRSVVRLLEQAPSSALKFFDVNLRGRYYDAGLIREFLNYADVFKINDDEILTVRRLFSLAGSDEEVCRTLLAEYGLRYLIFTAGENYSVIYSPQARSYLPTPKVEVVDTVGAGDAFSGAFVYGILTGKTMEQAHRDAVRVSAFVCTRPGAWPAYTPDLKG
;
A
#
# COMPACT_ATOMS: atom_id res chain seq x y z
N SER A 1 8.35 -13.48 -0.65
CA SER A 1 8.00 -14.88 -0.97
C SER A 1 8.71 -15.84 0.00
N ARG A 2 8.02 -16.90 0.42
CA ARG A 2 8.53 -17.81 1.47
C ARG A 2 9.58 -18.82 0.96
N THR A 3 9.66 -19.03 -0.33
CA THR A 3 10.58 -20.00 -0.93
C THR A 3 11.27 -19.44 -2.17
N PRO A 4 12.47 -19.94 -2.54
CA PRO A 4 13.13 -19.55 -3.78
C PRO A 4 12.31 -19.82 -5.04
N VAL A 5 11.47 -20.88 -5.02
CA VAL A 5 10.58 -21.19 -6.14
C VAL A 5 9.51 -20.12 -6.30
N SER A 6 8.80 -19.76 -5.22
CA SER A 6 7.79 -18.70 -5.24
C SER A 6 8.38 -17.36 -5.67
N ARG A 7 9.59 -17.02 -5.19
CA ARG A 7 10.30 -15.80 -5.59
C ARG A 7 10.53 -15.76 -7.10
N ARG A 8 11.13 -16.83 -7.67
CA ARG A 8 11.35 -16.91 -9.13
C ARG A 8 10.07 -16.79 -9.93
N SER A 9 8.99 -17.43 -9.48
CA SER A 9 7.70 -17.35 -10.17
C SER A 9 7.12 -15.93 -10.19
N VAL A 10 7.18 -15.23 -9.05
CA VAL A 10 6.72 -13.83 -8.96
C VAL A 10 7.59 -12.91 -9.82
N VAL A 11 8.91 -13.04 -9.75
CA VAL A 11 9.84 -12.23 -10.58
C VAL A 11 9.55 -12.44 -12.06
N ARG A 12 9.40 -13.70 -12.53
CA ARG A 12 9.04 -13.97 -13.94
C ARG A 12 7.72 -13.32 -14.35
N LEU A 13 6.72 -13.32 -13.48
CA LEU A 13 5.44 -12.64 -13.74
C LEU A 13 5.64 -11.12 -13.87
N LEU A 14 6.43 -10.51 -12.99
CA LEU A 14 6.72 -9.08 -13.03
C LEU A 14 7.50 -8.68 -14.28
N GLU A 15 8.49 -9.51 -14.70
CA GLU A 15 9.26 -9.30 -15.92
C GLU A 15 8.42 -9.44 -17.21
N GLN A 16 7.41 -10.32 -17.18
CA GLN A 16 6.52 -10.55 -18.30
C GLN A 16 5.29 -9.64 -18.31
N ALA A 17 5.04 -8.91 -17.22
CA ALA A 17 3.90 -8.02 -17.15
C ALA A 17 4.03 -6.90 -18.20
N PRO A 18 2.94 -6.57 -18.91
CA PRO A 18 2.98 -5.49 -19.89
C PRO A 18 3.32 -4.16 -19.23
N SER A 19 3.95 -3.24 -19.95
CA SER A 19 4.34 -1.93 -19.44
C SER A 19 3.15 -1.09 -18.95
N SER A 20 1.94 -1.39 -19.42
CA SER A 20 0.69 -0.77 -18.96
C SER A 20 0.17 -1.33 -17.63
N ALA A 21 0.70 -2.45 -17.14
CA ALA A 21 0.26 -3.03 -15.87
C ALA A 21 0.77 -2.19 -14.70
N LEU A 22 -0.13 -1.87 -13.77
CA LEU A 22 0.22 -1.22 -12.50
C LEU A 22 0.73 -2.28 -11.52
N LYS A 23 2.01 -2.21 -11.18
CA LYS A 23 2.64 -3.15 -10.23
C LYS A 23 2.56 -2.58 -8.83
N PHE A 24 1.71 -3.20 -8.01
CA PHE A 24 1.45 -2.78 -6.64
C PHE A 24 2.18 -3.71 -5.65
N PHE A 25 3.05 -3.14 -4.84
CA PHE A 25 3.77 -3.86 -3.79
C PHE A 25 3.28 -3.42 -2.40
N ASP A 26 2.46 -4.25 -1.75
CA ASP A 26 2.17 -4.16 -0.32
C ASP A 26 3.23 -4.99 0.42
N VAL A 27 4.06 -4.36 1.24
CA VAL A 27 5.21 -5.03 1.84
C VAL A 27 4.81 -6.13 2.82
N ASN A 28 3.75 -5.93 3.57
CA ASN A 28 3.05 -6.90 4.42
C ASN A 28 4.01 -7.88 5.13
N LEU A 29 4.88 -7.34 5.99
CA LEU A 29 5.94 -8.08 6.67
C LEU A 29 5.38 -9.11 7.65
N ARG A 30 5.72 -10.39 7.45
CA ARG A 30 5.25 -11.47 8.33
C ARG A 30 6.39 -12.41 8.72
N GLY A 31 6.51 -12.66 10.01
CA GLY A 31 7.50 -13.61 10.55
C GLY A 31 8.94 -13.23 10.19
N ARG A 32 9.71 -14.19 9.64
CA ARG A 32 11.12 -14.01 9.27
C ARG A 32 11.36 -14.21 7.76
N TYR A 33 10.33 -14.06 6.93
CA TYR A 33 10.39 -14.37 5.49
C TYR A 33 10.76 -13.16 4.63
N TYR A 34 11.49 -12.20 5.19
CA TYR A 34 11.93 -10.99 4.49
C TYR A 34 13.36 -10.62 4.92
N ASP A 35 14.06 -10.00 4.02
CA ASP A 35 15.34 -9.33 4.22
C ASP A 35 15.44 -8.08 3.34
N ALA A 36 16.49 -7.29 3.53
CA ALA A 36 16.68 -6.06 2.77
C ALA A 36 16.80 -6.32 1.25
N GLY A 37 17.45 -7.41 0.86
CA GLY A 37 17.63 -7.76 -0.55
C GLY A 37 16.32 -8.08 -1.24
N LEU A 38 15.46 -8.85 -0.58
CA LEU A 38 14.13 -9.21 -1.11
C LEU A 38 13.23 -7.99 -1.26
N ILE A 39 13.20 -7.10 -0.26
CA ILE A 39 12.36 -5.89 -0.33
C ILE A 39 12.88 -4.97 -1.44
N ARG A 40 14.20 -4.75 -1.56
CA ARG A 40 14.80 -3.96 -2.64
C ARG A 40 14.48 -4.53 -4.02
N GLU A 41 14.57 -5.85 -4.18
CA GLU A 41 14.23 -6.52 -5.43
C GLU A 41 12.81 -6.20 -5.88
N PHE A 42 11.81 -6.33 -4.99
CA PHE A 42 10.42 -6.05 -5.36
C PHE A 42 10.13 -4.55 -5.52
N LEU A 43 10.80 -3.69 -4.78
CA LEU A 43 10.71 -2.24 -4.98
C LEU A 43 11.17 -1.82 -6.39
N ASN A 44 12.19 -2.47 -6.95
CA ASN A 44 12.67 -2.19 -8.31
C ASN A 44 11.64 -2.52 -9.41
N TYR A 45 10.64 -3.34 -9.11
CA TYR A 45 9.54 -3.64 -10.04
C TYR A 45 8.29 -2.78 -9.78
N ALA A 46 8.17 -2.17 -8.61
CA ALA A 46 6.94 -1.55 -8.16
C ALA A 46 6.68 -0.18 -8.81
N ASP A 47 5.43 0.06 -9.18
CA ASP A 47 4.92 1.40 -9.49
C ASP A 47 4.32 2.05 -8.25
N VAL A 48 3.71 1.23 -7.38
CA VAL A 48 3.10 1.64 -6.12
C VAL A 48 3.66 0.80 -4.98
N PHE A 49 4.12 1.46 -3.93
CA PHE A 49 4.57 0.82 -2.70
C PHE A 49 3.67 1.21 -1.54
N LYS A 50 3.18 0.21 -0.79
CA LYS A 50 2.40 0.45 0.43
C LYS A 50 3.15 -0.08 1.64
N ILE A 51 3.14 0.70 2.71
CA ILE A 51 3.78 0.41 3.98
C ILE A 51 2.96 1.02 5.13
N ASN A 52 2.91 0.35 6.27
CA ASN A 52 2.27 0.88 7.47
C ASN A 52 3.30 1.38 8.50
N ASP A 53 2.80 1.94 9.61
CA ASP A 53 3.59 2.51 10.71
C ASP A 53 4.46 1.49 11.46
N ASP A 54 4.05 0.23 11.57
CA ASP A 54 4.87 -0.84 12.14
C ASP A 54 5.96 -1.30 11.17
N GLU A 55 5.61 -1.46 9.91
CA GLU A 55 6.49 -1.95 8.86
C GLU A 55 7.60 -0.97 8.52
N ILE A 56 7.32 0.33 8.54
CA ILE A 56 8.31 1.37 8.23
C ILE A 56 9.48 1.33 9.21
N LEU A 57 9.25 0.99 10.47
CA LEU A 57 10.31 0.84 11.48
C LEU A 57 11.29 -0.27 11.09
N THR A 58 10.77 -1.35 10.53
CA THR A 58 11.58 -2.48 10.06
C THR A 58 12.33 -2.12 8.77
N VAL A 59 11.67 -1.52 7.79
CA VAL A 59 12.30 -1.10 6.52
C VAL A 59 13.37 -0.05 6.78
N ARG A 60 13.10 0.93 7.65
CA ARG A 60 14.07 1.93 8.10
C ARG A 60 15.36 1.28 8.61
N ARG A 61 15.25 0.30 9.50
CA ARG A 61 16.38 -0.44 10.05
C ARG A 61 17.13 -1.24 9.00
N LEU A 62 16.40 -1.98 8.14
CA LEU A 62 16.99 -2.83 7.11
C LEU A 62 17.73 -2.03 6.03
N PHE A 63 17.28 -0.81 5.76
CA PHE A 63 17.84 0.05 4.72
C PHE A 63 18.77 1.12 5.28
N SER A 64 18.95 1.16 6.62
CA SER A 64 19.75 2.18 7.32
C SER A 64 19.29 3.60 7.01
N LEU A 65 17.97 3.81 6.92
CA LEU A 65 17.38 5.12 6.66
C LEU A 65 17.19 5.89 7.97
N ALA A 66 17.52 7.18 7.96
CA ALA A 66 17.32 8.11 9.06
C ALA A 66 16.19 9.11 8.75
N GLY A 67 15.76 9.84 9.77
CA GLY A 67 14.75 10.90 9.63
C GLY A 67 13.34 10.47 10.04
N SER A 68 12.37 11.34 9.77
CA SER A 68 10.93 11.12 10.00
C SER A 68 10.34 10.08 9.03
N ASP A 69 9.13 9.60 9.30
CA ASP A 69 8.43 8.69 8.39
C ASP A 69 8.18 9.33 7.02
N GLU A 70 7.88 10.63 6.99
CA GLU A 70 7.74 11.37 5.73
C GLU A 70 9.05 11.39 4.93
N GLU A 71 10.19 11.67 5.57
CA GLU A 71 11.49 11.68 4.89
C GLU A 71 11.86 10.29 4.36
N VAL A 72 11.60 9.23 5.13
CA VAL A 72 11.80 7.84 4.69
C VAL A 72 10.90 7.52 3.49
N CYS A 73 9.61 7.86 3.55
CA CYS A 73 8.69 7.65 2.44
C CYS A 73 9.13 8.38 1.17
N ARG A 74 9.55 9.64 1.29
CA ARG A 74 10.05 10.43 0.14
C ARG A 74 11.35 9.89 -0.43
N THR A 75 12.24 9.42 0.42
CA THR A 75 13.50 8.77 0.01
C THR A 75 13.20 7.51 -0.80
N LEU A 76 12.33 6.63 -0.31
CA LEU A 76 11.94 5.41 -1.02
C LEU A 76 11.22 5.72 -2.33
N LEU A 77 10.31 6.70 -2.33
CA LEU A 77 9.61 7.13 -3.53
C LEU A 77 10.60 7.56 -4.63
N ALA A 78 11.59 8.38 -4.26
CA ALA A 78 12.58 8.91 -5.20
C ALA A 78 13.60 7.84 -5.64
N GLU A 79 14.14 7.05 -4.70
CA GLU A 79 15.17 6.03 -4.96
C GLU A 79 14.68 4.97 -5.95
N TYR A 80 13.41 4.55 -5.81
CA TYR A 80 12.84 3.49 -6.66
C TYR A 80 11.95 4.01 -7.80
N GLY A 81 11.86 5.32 -7.99
CA GLY A 81 11.07 5.92 -9.07
C GLY A 81 9.59 5.58 -9.01
N LEU A 82 9.03 5.43 -7.80
CA LEU A 82 7.64 5.03 -7.60
C LEU A 82 6.68 6.12 -8.11
N ARG A 83 5.56 5.71 -8.68
CA ARG A 83 4.45 6.61 -9.01
C ARG A 83 3.72 7.07 -7.76
N TYR A 84 3.53 6.13 -6.82
CA TYR A 84 2.89 6.41 -5.53
C TYR A 84 3.57 5.61 -4.41
N LEU A 85 3.68 6.24 -3.25
CA LEU A 85 3.96 5.57 -1.99
C LEU A 85 2.80 5.84 -1.03
N ILE A 86 2.21 4.77 -0.51
CA ILE A 86 1.09 4.80 0.42
C ILE A 86 1.63 4.46 1.81
N PHE A 87 1.44 5.40 2.74
CA PHE A 87 1.72 5.19 4.16
C PHE A 87 0.42 5.19 4.94
N THR A 88 0.21 4.16 5.76
CA THR A 88 -0.97 4.04 6.62
C THR A 88 -0.56 3.97 8.09
N ALA A 89 -1.21 4.76 8.95
CA ALA A 89 -1.00 4.80 10.39
C ALA A 89 -2.28 4.38 11.13
N GLY A 90 -2.79 3.20 10.79
CA GLY A 90 -3.94 2.55 11.41
C GLY A 90 -5.14 3.46 11.58
N GLU A 91 -5.57 3.65 12.83
CA GLU A 91 -6.73 4.47 13.19
C GLU A 91 -6.49 5.98 13.13
N ASN A 92 -5.24 6.42 12.89
CA ASN A 92 -4.87 7.82 12.95
C ASN A 92 -5.04 8.52 11.60
N TYR A 93 -4.30 8.06 10.56
CA TYR A 93 -4.30 8.72 9.25
C TYR A 93 -3.67 7.84 8.18
N SER A 94 -3.82 8.29 6.94
CA SER A 94 -3.04 7.79 5.81
C SER A 94 -2.48 8.94 4.97
N VAL A 95 -1.36 8.68 4.31
CA VAL A 95 -0.71 9.63 3.40
C VAL A 95 -0.34 8.92 2.12
N ILE A 96 -0.64 9.55 0.99
CA ILE A 96 -0.16 9.10 -0.30
C ILE A 96 0.78 10.16 -0.87
N TYR A 97 1.97 9.74 -1.21
CA TYR A 97 2.99 10.55 -1.85
C TYR A 97 3.09 10.21 -3.33
N SER A 98 3.21 11.23 -4.16
CA SER A 98 3.71 11.14 -5.53
C SER A 98 4.93 12.06 -5.69
N PRO A 99 5.69 12.00 -6.80
CA PRO A 99 6.81 12.93 -7.01
C PRO A 99 6.45 14.41 -6.93
N GLN A 100 5.20 14.77 -7.26
CA GLN A 100 4.74 16.16 -7.34
C GLN A 100 3.81 16.59 -6.21
N ALA A 101 3.18 15.63 -5.51
CA ALA A 101 2.09 15.94 -4.59
C ALA A 101 2.07 15.01 -3.35
N ARG A 102 1.30 15.44 -2.36
CA ARG A 102 1.00 14.67 -1.15
C ARG A 102 -0.49 14.81 -0.82
N SER A 103 -1.14 13.69 -0.57
CA SER A 103 -2.51 13.65 -0.06
C SER A 103 -2.50 13.08 1.36
N TYR A 104 -3.01 13.82 2.33
CA TYR A 104 -3.16 13.40 3.73
C TYR A 104 -4.63 13.35 4.09
N LEU A 105 -5.07 12.25 4.69
CA LEU A 105 -6.43 12.10 5.20
C LEU A 105 -6.41 11.45 6.58
N PRO A 106 -7.15 12.03 7.57
CA PRO A 106 -7.37 11.36 8.84
C PRO A 106 -8.26 10.12 8.61
N THR A 107 -8.04 9.09 9.41
CA THR A 107 -8.92 7.91 9.41
C THR A 107 -10.28 8.27 10.03
N PRO A 108 -11.41 8.00 9.36
CA PRO A 108 -12.73 8.24 9.93
C PRO A 108 -12.94 7.41 11.20
N LYS A 109 -13.51 8.05 12.22
CA LYS A 109 -13.93 7.33 13.43
C LYS A 109 -15.20 6.55 13.13
N VAL A 110 -15.11 5.23 13.21
CA VAL A 110 -16.22 4.31 13.01
C VAL A 110 -16.32 3.34 14.19
N GLU A 111 -17.47 2.71 14.38
CA GLU A 111 -17.59 1.60 15.31
C GLU A 111 -16.91 0.37 14.70
N VAL A 112 -15.77 0.00 15.25
CA VAL A 112 -14.92 -1.07 14.72
C VAL A 112 -15.47 -2.42 15.20
N VAL A 113 -15.81 -3.28 14.23
CA VAL A 113 -16.22 -4.67 14.46
C VAL A 113 -15.04 -5.62 14.20
N ASP A 114 -14.32 -5.40 13.10
CA ASP A 114 -13.16 -6.20 12.69
C ASP A 114 -12.24 -5.34 11.81
N THR A 115 -10.92 -5.51 11.94
CA THR A 115 -9.94 -4.79 11.12
C THR A 115 -9.32 -5.64 10.00
N VAL A 116 -9.67 -6.93 9.97
CA VAL A 116 -9.15 -7.86 8.95
C VAL A 116 -9.63 -7.42 7.56
N GLY A 117 -8.68 -7.32 6.62
CA GLY A 117 -8.97 -6.90 5.24
C GLY A 117 -9.06 -5.40 5.01
N ALA A 118 -9.02 -4.55 6.05
CA ALA A 118 -9.07 -3.09 5.87
C ALA A 118 -7.93 -2.56 5.00
N GLY A 119 -6.71 -3.06 5.18
CA GLY A 119 -5.54 -2.71 4.34
C GLY A 119 -5.69 -3.16 2.89
N ASP A 120 -6.21 -4.38 2.67
CA ASP A 120 -6.46 -4.91 1.33
C ASP A 120 -7.58 -4.13 0.62
N ALA A 121 -8.63 -3.77 1.36
CA ALA A 121 -9.74 -2.95 0.87
C ALA A 121 -9.26 -1.54 0.47
N PHE A 122 -8.40 -0.93 1.30
CA PHE A 122 -7.75 0.34 0.97
C PHE A 122 -6.96 0.23 -0.34
N SER A 123 -6.09 -0.79 -0.43
CA SER A 123 -5.25 -1.03 -1.61
C SER A 123 -6.09 -1.24 -2.87
N GLY A 124 -7.12 -2.09 -2.78
CA GLY A 124 -8.02 -2.39 -3.90
C GLY A 124 -8.79 -1.16 -4.40
N ALA A 125 -9.34 -0.35 -3.47
CA ALA A 125 -10.07 0.86 -3.81
C ALA A 125 -9.15 1.94 -4.43
N PHE A 126 -7.93 2.10 -3.91
CA PHE A 126 -6.95 3.02 -4.49
C PHE A 126 -6.57 2.61 -5.91
N VAL A 127 -6.20 1.35 -6.11
CA VAL A 127 -5.82 0.81 -7.44
C VAL A 127 -6.97 0.97 -8.43
N TYR A 128 -8.20 0.61 -8.03
CA TYR A 128 -9.39 0.81 -8.86
C TYR A 128 -9.57 2.27 -9.27
N GLY A 129 -9.45 3.21 -8.31
CA GLY A 129 -9.56 4.64 -8.58
C GLY A 129 -8.54 5.10 -9.62
N ILE A 130 -7.26 4.74 -9.45
CA ILE A 130 -6.19 5.12 -10.39
C ILE A 130 -6.42 4.50 -11.78
N LEU A 131 -6.79 3.23 -11.87
CA LEU A 131 -7.02 2.56 -13.15
C LEU A 131 -8.27 3.06 -13.87
N THR A 132 -9.24 3.65 -13.16
CA THR A 132 -10.44 4.28 -13.74
C THR A 132 -10.28 5.78 -14.00
N GLY A 133 -9.07 6.32 -13.84
CA GLY A 133 -8.74 7.70 -14.20
C GLY A 133 -9.05 8.75 -13.12
N LYS A 134 -9.30 8.34 -11.88
CA LYS A 134 -9.44 9.28 -10.75
C LYS A 134 -8.08 9.93 -10.42
N THR A 135 -8.11 11.14 -9.89
CA THR A 135 -6.90 11.75 -9.34
C THR A 135 -6.44 11.00 -8.08
N MET A 136 -5.18 11.19 -7.69
CA MET A 136 -4.62 10.60 -6.47
C MET A 136 -5.48 10.90 -5.24
N GLU A 137 -5.94 12.16 -5.11
CA GLU A 137 -6.76 12.60 -3.98
C GLU A 137 -8.16 11.98 -3.99
N GLN A 138 -8.75 11.77 -5.17
CA GLN A 138 -10.03 11.09 -5.31
C GLN A 138 -9.90 9.60 -4.95
N ALA A 139 -8.89 8.93 -5.51
CA ALA A 139 -8.60 7.54 -5.21
C ALA A 139 -8.27 7.34 -3.72
N HIS A 140 -7.56 8.29 -3.09
CA HIS A 140 -7.26 8.25 -1.65
C HIS A 140 -8.53 8.35 -0.81
N ARG A 141 -9.44 9.29 -1.12
CA ARG A 141 -10.74 9.40 -0.41
C ARG A 141 -11.56 8.12 -0.50
N ASP A 142 -11.61 7.51 -1.68
CA ASP A 142 -12.32 6.26 -1.87
C ASP A 142 -11.68 5.12 -1.08
N ALA A 143 -10.35 5.02 -1.08
CA ALA A 143 -9.61 4.02 -0.31
C ALA A 143 -9.88 4.13 1.19
N VAL A 144 -9.85 5.33 1.76
CA VAL A 144 -10.17 5.58 3.16
C VAL A 144 -11.62 5.21 3.47
N ARG A 145 -12.57 5.61 2.62
CA ARG A 145 -14.00 5.31 2.79
C ARG A 145 -14.29 3.81 2.77
N VAL A 146 -13.72 3.09 1.80
CA VAL A 146 -13.92 1.64 1.65
C VAL A 146 -13.27 0.87 2.79
N SER A 147 -12.05 1.25 3.19
CA SER A 147 -11.35 0.66 4.32
C SER A 147 -12.12 0.85 5.64
N ALA A 148 -12.61 2.06 5.90
CA ALA A 148 -13.42 2.35 7.07
C ALA A 148 -14.74 1.54 7.10
N PHE A 149 -15.40 1.39 5.95
CA PHE A 149 -16.59 0.54 5.83
C PHE A 149 -16.29 -0.92 6.19
N VAL A 150 -15.19 -1.49 5.67
CA VAL A 150 -14.78 -2.86 6.01
C VAL A 150 -14.61 -3.03 7.50
N CYS A 151 -14.00 -2.05 8.19
CA CYS A 151 -13.85 -2.10 9.65
C CYS A 151 -15.18 -2.16 10.43
N THR A 152 -16.31 -1.73 9.85
CA THR A 152 -17.63 -1.80 10.49
C THR A 152 -18.35 -3.13 10.32
N ARG A 153 -17.73 -4.11 9.69
CA ARG A 153 -18.33 -5.40 9.33
C ARG A 153 -17.46 -6.57 9.79
N PRO A 154 -18.04 -7.73 10.06
CA PRO A 154 -17.27 -8.92 10.37
C PRO A 154 -16.58 -9.47 9.10
N GLY A 155 -15.31 -9.87 9.24
CA GLY A 155 -14.54 -10.54 8.20
C GLY A 155 -13.97 -9.61 7.12
N ALA A 156 -13.03 -10.15 6.35
CA ALA A 156 -12.22 -9.39 5.40
C ALA A 156 -12.94 -8.96 4.11
N TRP A 157 -14.09 -9.57 3.80
CA TRP A 157 -14.82 -9.33 2.54
C TRP A 157 -16.33 -9.23 2.79
N PRO A 158 -16.80 -8.13 3.36
CA PRO A 158 -18.23 -7.89 3.53
C PRO A 158 -18.90 -7.57 2.19
N ALA A 159 -20.24 -7.77 2.14
CA ALA A 159 -21.02 -7.30 1.00
C ALA A 159 -21.01 -5.77 0.94
N TYR A 160 -20.53 -5.23 -0.19
CA TYR A 160 -20.50 -3.78 -0.40
C TYR A 160 -21.88 -3.24 -0.77
N THR A 161 -22.24 -2.11 -0.17
CA THR A 161 -23.47 -1.39 -0.49
C THR A 161 -23.34 -0.61 -1.81
N PRO A 162 -24.44 -0.31 -2.54
CA PRO A 162 -24.36 0.36 -3.85
C PRO A 162 -23.65 1.72 -3.82
N ASP A 163 -23.79 2.48 -2.72
CA ASP A 163 -23.13 3.78 -2.51
C ASP A 163 -21.60 3.72 -2.39
N LEU A 164 -21.04 2.53 -2.13
CA LEU A 164 -19.60 2.30 -2.11
C LEU A 164 -19.05 1.87 -3.48
N LYS A 165 -19.93 1.53 -4.42
CA LYS A 165 -19.58 1.03 -5.76
C LYS A 165 -19.45 2.15 -6.79
N GLY A 166 -19.72 3.40 -6.39
CA GLY A 166 -19.71 4.59 -7.26
C GLY A 166 -18.36 5.16 -7.61
#